data_1e8a38e56f051f76fb263e1b80f6e672
#
_entry.id   1e8a38e56f051f76fb263e1b80f6e672
#
_cell.length_a   1.000
_cell.length_b   1.000
_cell.length_c   1.000
_cell.angle_alpha   90.00
_cell.angle_beta   90.00
_cell.angle_gamma   90.00
#
_symmetry.space_group_name_H-M   'P 1'
#
loop_
_entity.id
_entity.type
_entity.pdbx_description
1 polymer ?
#
loop_
_entity_poly.entity_id
_entity_poly.type
_entity_poly.pdbx_seq_one_letter_code
_entity_poly.pdbx_strand_id
1 'polypeptide(L)'
;MVARRAARPPAARRRRRPPGAAGRARKLSRVQSIPYTVRRSPRARRVRVAVDADDGVRVTLPARAREREAALAVAELRPWIERRLAEVRAARERLAVPVGHVPYLGSHLSLAPEAGRVRAHRRGRVLHVPADDPRPALERWYRRAARAEIAPRLDAAVAALGKRYTKLTIREQRTRWGSCSTTGAMSFNWRLVLAPEPVLDYVVWHEACHLVVMDHSKRFWALLERHRPGYREHQRWLRANGTALVLP
;
A
#
# COMPACT_ATOMS: atom_id res chain seq x y z
N MET A 1 -3.48 5.84 -0.60
CA MET A 1 -4.19 7.09 -0.92
C MET A 1 -4.67 7.72 0.39
N VAL A 2 -4.38 9.00 0.65
CA VAL A 2 -4.69 9.69 1.91
C VAL A 2 -5.72 10.78 1.61
N ALA A 3 -6.89 10.75 2.27
CA ALA A 3 -7.90 11.79 2.15
C ALA A 3 -7.55 13.00 3.04
N ARG A 4 -7.71 14.22 2.52
CA ARG A 4 -7.48 15.50 3.22
C ARG A 4 -8.83 16.06 3.69
N ARG A 5 -8.87 16.63 4.89
CA ARG A 5 -10.02 17.34 5.45
C ARG A 5 -10.16 18.73 4.82
N ALA A 6 -11.36 19.07 4.36
CA ALA A 6 -11.70 20.41 3.88
C ALA A 6 -11.86 21.42 5.04
N ALA A 7 -11.70 22.70 4.75
CA ALA A 7 -11.78 23.81 5.72
C ALA A 7 -13.23 24.06 6.17
N ARG A 8 -13.40 24.59 7.40
CA ARG A 8 -14.69 24.93 8.05
C ARG A 8 -15.47 25.99 7.26
N PRO A 9 -16.80 25.85 7.12
CA PRO A 9 -17.68 26.98 6.75
C PRO A 9 -18.05 27.83 7.97
N PRO A 10 -18.46 29.12 7.78
CA PRO A 10 -18.75 30.06 8.85
C PRO A 10 -20.10 29.79 9.53
N ALA A 11 -20.21 30.28 10.76
CA ALA A 11 -21.34 30.09 11.65
C ALA A 11 -22.67 30.70 11.11
N ALA A 12 -23.73 29.90 11.06
CA ALA A 12 -25.06 30.33 10.67
C ALA A 12 -25.90 30.80 11.89
N ARG A 13 -26.60 31.91 11.69
CA ARG A 13 -27.48 32.59 12.65
C ARG A 13 -28.62 31.72 13.13
N ARG A 14 -28.92 31.76 14.43
CA ARG A 14 -30.08 31.15 15.11
C ARG A 14 -31.40 31.71 14.57
N ARG A 15 -32.28 30.84 14.00
CA ARG A 15 -33.70 31.10 13.82
C ARG A 15 -34.50 30.29 14.83
N ARG A 16 -35.54 30.93 15.43
CA ARG A 16 -36.47 30.38 16.46
C ARG A 16 -37.35 29.28 15.86
N ARG A 17 -37.59 28.23 16.64
CA ARG A 17 -38.48 27.10 16.33
C ARG A 17 -39.95 27.47 16.64
N PRO A 18 -40.93 27.00 15.82
CA PRO A 18 -42.31 26.85 16.22
C PRO A 18 -42.57 25.51 16.95
N PRO A 19 -43.57 25.37 17.81
CA PRO A 19 -43.86 24.14 18.54
C PRO A 19 -44.79 23.20 17.76
N GLY A 20 -44.58 21.91 17.91
CA GLY A 20 -45.57 20.87 17.79
C GLY A 20 -45.69 20.09 16.50
N ALA A 21 -45.09 18.85 16.47
CA ALA A 21 -45.70 17.71 15.80
C ALA A 21 -45.05 16.42 16.37
N ALA A 22 -45.89 15.52 16.87
CA ALA A 22 -45.54 14.22 17.42
C ALA A 22 -44.79 13.38 16.34
N GLY A 23 -43.53 13.14 16.58
CA GLY A 23 -42.65 12.44 15.65
C GLY A 23 -42.68 10.93 15.88
N ARG A 24 -42.99 10.20 14.84
CA ARG A 24 -42.74 8.76 14.72
C ARG A 24 -41.29 8.44 15.12
N ALA A 25 -41.12 7.55 16.08
CA ALA A 25 -39.82 6.98 16.43
C ALA A 25 -39.22 6.30 15.19
N ARG A 26 -38.29 6.98 14.51
CA ARG A 26 -37.43 6.36 13.54
C ARG A 26 -36.54 5.37 14.30
N LYS A 27 -36.72 4.06 14.04
CA LYS A 27 -35.74 3.04 14.42
C LYS A 27 -34.39 3.52 13.89
N LEU A 28 -33.56 4.06 14.78
CA LEU A 28 -32.15 4.27 14.50
C LEU A 28 -31.56 2.87 14.29
N SER A 29 -31.38 2.48 13.02
CA SER A 29 -30.53 1.36 12.69
C SER A 29 -29.20 1.60 13.41
N ARG A 30 -28.73 0.63 14.20
CA ARG A 30 -27.38 0.64 14.79
C ARG A 30 -26.41 0.82 13.64
N VAL A 31 -25.95 2.03 13.42
CA VAL A 31 -24.86 2.32 12.50
C VAL A 31 -23.65 1.63 13.10
N GLN A 32 -23.27 0.47 12.55
CA GLN A 32 -22.09 -0.26 13.00
C GLN A 32 -20.90 0.71 12.97
N SER A 33 -20.26 0.87 14.12
CA SER A 33 -19.05 1.69 14.21
C SER A 33 -17.95 1.03 13.39
N ILE A 34 -17.31 1.79 12.51
CA ILE A 34 -16.13 1.30 11.78
C ILE A 34 -14.99 1.16 12.79
N PRO A 35 -14.43 -0.04 13.00
CA PRO A 35 -13.28 -0.21 13.88
C PRO A 35 -12.05 0.49 13.27
N TYR A 36 -11.29 1.18 14.10
CA TYR A 36 -10.06 1.86 13.67
C TYR A 36 -9.00 1.86 14.76
N THR A 37 -7.74 1.95 14.34
CA THR A 37 -6.59 2.14 15.22
C THR A 37 -6.12 3.59 15.21
N VAL A 38 -5.68 4.10 16.36
CA VAL A 38 -5.14 5.46 16.48
C VAL A 38 -3.63 5.41 16.65
N ARG A 39 -2.92 6.18 15.81
CA ARG A 39 -1.48 6.39 15.94
C ARG A 39 -1.18 7.88 16.11
N ARG A 40 -0.41 8.26 17.11
CA ARG A 40 0.10 9.63 17.28
C ARG A 40 1.43 9.80 16.55
N SER A 41 1.63 10.95 15.92
CA SER A 41 2.87 11.28 15.23
C SER A 41 3.28 12.74 15.45
N PRO A 42 4.48 13.01 15.96
CA PRO A 42 4.97 14.39 16.15
C PRO A 42 5.17 15.12 14.82
N ARG A 43 5.34 14.39 13.73
CA ARG A 43 5.49 14.95 12.38
C ARG A 43 4.14 15.21 11.69
N ALA A 44 3.04 14.70 12.22
CA ALA A 44 1.74 14.93 11.62
C ALA A 44 1.24 16.33 12.00
N ARG A 45 0.89 17.12 10.99
CA ARG A 45 0.28 18.45 11.17
C ARG A 45 -1.24 18.43 11.07
N ARG A 46 -1.84 17.34 10.60
CA ARG A 46 -3.29 17.16 10.39
C ARG A 46 -3.69 15.72 10.71
N VAL A 47 -4.95 15.52 11.05
CA VAL A 47 -5.55 14.18 11.13
C VAL A 47 -5.54 13.54 9.74
N ARG A 48 -5.11 12.28 9.67
CA ARG A 48 -5.11 11.50 8.42
C ARG A 48 -5.78 10.16 8.67
N VAL A 49 -6.70 9.79 7.80
CA VAL A 49 -7.30 8.47 7.78
C VAL A 49 -6.69 7.68 6.62
N ALA A 50 -6.29 6.45 6.88
CA ALA A 50 -5.78 5.52 5.89
C ALA A 50 -6.49 4.17 6.04
N VAL A 51 -6.69 3.49 4.93
CA VAL A 51 -7.21 2.12 4.89
C VAL A 51 -6.18 1.26 4.19
N ASP A 52 -5.71 0.23 4.83
CA ASP A 52 -4.83 -0.78 4.25
C ASP A 52 -5.29 -2.20 4.60
N ALA A 53 -4.68 -3.19 3.94
CA ALA A 53 -5.13 -4.57 4.08
C ALA A 53 -4.66 -5.23 5.38
N ASP A 54 -3.53 -4.81 5.96
CA ASP A 54 -3.00 -5.42 7.19
C ASP A 54 -3.68 -4.84 8.44
N ASP A 55 -3.76 -3.50 8.52
CA ASP A 55 -4.19 -2.79 9.73
C ASP A 55 -5.65 -2.29 9.66
N GLY A 56 -6.35 -2.50 8.54
CA GLY A 56 -7.70 -1.97 8.33
C GLY A 56 -7.72 -0.44 8.30
N VAL A 57 -8.59 0.19 9.11
CA VAL A 57 -8.70 1.65 9.20
C VAL A 57 -7.75 2.17 10.27
N ARG A 58 -6.86 3.07 9.87
CA ARG A 58 -5.90 3.71 10.78
C ARG A 58 -6.02 5.23 10.72
N VAL A 59 -6.15 5.85 11.89
CA VAL A 59 -6.16 7.29 12.06
C VAL A 59 -4.82 7.75 12.62
N THR A 60 -4.13 8.65 11.91
CA THR A 60 -2.93 9.29 12.42
C THR A 60 -3.27 10.68 12.94
N LEU A 61 -3.04 10.90 14.23
CA LEU A 61 -3.25 12.16 14.91
C LEU A 61 -1.94 12.94 15.08
N PRO A 62 -1.96 14.28 14.99
CA PRO A 62 -0.90 15.11 15.55
C PRO A 62 -0.68 14.81 17.04
N ALA A 63 0.54 15.03 17.54
CA ALA A 63 0.89 14.69 18.93
C ALA A 63 -0.07 15.31 19.96
N ARG A 64 -0.51 16.55 19.73
CA ARG A 64 -1.37 17.33 20.65
C ARG A 64 -2.87 17.26 20.33
N ALA A 65 -3.27 16.57 19.26
CA ALA A 65 -4.67 16.46 18.87
C ALA A 65 -5.45 15.63 19.90
N ARG A 66 -6.71 15.98 20.13
CA ARG A 66 -7.60 15.25 21.05
C ARG A 66 -8.10 13.98 20.37
N GLU A 67 -8.30 12.91 21.14
CA GLU A 67 -8.72 11.61 20.60
C GLU A 67 -10.10 11.67 19.89
N ARG A 68 -11.00 12.53 20.38
CA ARG A 68 -12.29 12.79 19.73
C ARG A 68 -12.16 13.22 18.26
N GLU A 69 -11.03 13.82 17.87
CA GLU A 69 -10.80 14.22 16.48
C GLU A 69 -10.64 13.01 15.55
N ALA A 70 -10.19 11.87 16.08
CA ALA A 70 -10.15 10.62 15.32
C ALA A 70 -11.59 10.13 15.01
N ALA A 71 -12.46 10.09 16.02
CA ALA A 71 -13.86 9.68 15.84
C ALA A 71 -14.61 10.60 14.86
N LEU A 72 -14.40 11.92 14.97
CA LEU A 72 -15.00 12.89 14.05
C LEU A 72 -14.51 12.68 12.61
N ALA A 73 -13.19 12.46 12.41
CA ALA A 73 -12.64 12.21 11.09
C ALA A 73 -13.16 10.90 10.47
N VAL A 74 -13.31 9.83 11.26
CA VAL A 74 -13.89 8.57 10.79
C VAL A 74 -15.37 8.75 10.42
N ALA A 75 -16.14 9.50 11.23
CA ALA A 75 -17.54 9.77 10.93
C ALA A 75 -17.71 10.62 9.66
N GLU A 76 -16.91 11.67 9.50
CA GLU A 76 -16.91 12.55 8.31
C GLU A 76 -16.52 11.80 7.04
N LEU A 77 -15.53 10.90 7.12
CA LEU A 77 -14.99 10.15 5.98
C LEU A 77 -15.62 8.77 5.80
N ARG A 78 -16.70 8.44 6.55
CA ARG A 78 -17.36 7.13 6.51
C ARG A 78 -17.63 6.62 5.08
N PRO A 79 -18.27 7.38 4.15
CA PRO A 79 -18.56 6.86 2.81
C PRO A 79 -17.30 6.53 2.02
N TRP A 80 -16.22 7.30 2.21
CA TRP A 80 -14.93 7.04 1.59
C TRP A 80 -14.28 5.79 2.19
N ILE A 81 -14.32 5.63 3.54
CA ILE A 81 -13.75 4.47 4.23
C ILE A 81 -14.46 3.18 3.78
N GLU A 82 -15.80 3.17 3.77
CA GLU A 82 -16.59 1.99 3.36
C GLU A 82 -16.27 1.58 1.92
N ARG A 83 -16.24 2.53 0.99
CA ARG A 83 -15.83 2.28 -0.39
C ARG A 83 -14.42 1.70 -0.45
N ARG A 84 -13.48 2.29 0.30
CA ARG A 84 -12.09 1.83 0.30
C ARG A 84 -11.92 0.43 0.90
N LEU A 85 -12.66 0.11 1.95
CA LEU A 85 -12.69 -1.24 2.53
C LEU A 85 -13.25 -2.26 1.53
N ALA A 86 -14.29 -1.90 0.78
CA ALA A 86 -14.84 -2.75 -0.27
C ALA A 86 -13.82 -2.98 -1.41
N GLU A 87 -13.11 -1.94 -1.85
CA GLU A 87 -12.03 -2.04 -2.85
C GLU A 87 -10.90 -2.98 -2.38
N VAL A 88 -10.46 -2.85 -1.11
CA VAL A 88 -9.44 -3.72 -0.51
C VAL A 88 -9.93 -5.17 -0.45
N ARG A 89 -11.18 -5.39 -0.05
CA ARG A 89 -11.78 -6.74 -0.01
C ARG A 89 -11.82 -7.37 -1.40
N ALA A 90 -12.35 -6.66 -2.39
CA ALA A 90 -12.41 -7.14 -3.76
C ALA A 90 -11.01 -7.41 -4.35
N ALA A 91 -10.01 -6.59 -4.01
CA ALA A 91 -8.63 -6.84 -4.42
C ALA A 91 -8.03 -8.09 -3.73
N ARG A 92 -8.33 -8.31 -2.45
CA ARG A 92 -7.93 -9.54 -1.74
C ARG A 92 -8.55 -10.80 -2.36
N GLU A 93 -9.83 -10.74 -2.70
CA GLU A 93 -10.52 -11.85 -3.37
C GLU A 93 -9.88 -12.18 -4.72
N ARG A 94 -9.57 -11.16 -5.53
CA ARG A 94 -8.88 -11.36 -6.83
C ARG A 94 -7.46 -11.92 -6.69
N LEU A 95 -6.76 -11.58 -5.61
CA LEU A 95 -5.38 -12.00 -5.35
C LEU A 95 -5.29 -13.18 -4.38
N ALA A 96 -6.43 -13.80 -4.07
CA ALA A 96 -6.47 -14.95 -3.17
C ALA A 96 -5.60 -16.08 -3.73
N VAL A 97 -4.78 -16.65 -2.86
CA VAL A 97 -3.96 -17.82 -3.17
C VAL A 97 -4.53 -19.04 -2.47
N PRO A 98 -4.34 -20.25 -3.01
CA PRO A 98 -4.77 -21.47 -2.32
C PRO A 98 -4.19 -21.59 -0.91
N VAL A 99 -4.92 -22.25 -0.02
CA VAL A 99 -4.43 -22.53 1.33
C VAL A 99 -3.07 -23.24 1.26
N GLY A 100 -2.14 -22.88 2.14
CA GLY A 100 -0.78 -23.41 2.12
C GLY A 100 0.11 -22.88 1.00
N HIS A 101 -0.29 -21.80 0.32
CA HIS A 101 0.51 -21.14 -0.72
C HIS A 101 0.74 -19.67 -0.41
N VAL A 102 1.76 -19.11 -1.03
CA VAL A 102 2.09 -17.68 -0.97
C VAL A 102 2.36 -17.13 -2.38
N PRO A 103 2.00 -15.87 -2.67
CA PRO A 103 2.18 -15.29 -4.01
C PRO A 103 3.64 -14.99 -4.29
N TYR A 104 4.07 -15.16 -5.54
CA TYR A 104 5.41 -14.83 -6.01
C TYR A 104 5.42 -14.55 -7.51
N LEU A 105 5.65 -13.29 -7.91
CA LEU A 105 5.80 -12.82 -9.30
C LEU A 105 4.66 -13.32 -10.23
N GLY A 106 3.42 -13.22 -9.77
CA GLY A 106 2.25 -13.68 -10.54
C GLY A 106 1.98 -15.18 -10.49
N SER A 107 2.82 -15.96 -9.80
CA SER A 107 2.64 -17.37 -9.50
C SER A 107 2.51 -17.62 -7.99
N HIS A 108 2.47 -18.90 -7.58
CA HIS A 108 2.39 -19.27 -6.18
C HIS A 108 3.52 -20.22 -5.81
N LEU A 109 4.01 -20.13 -4.57
CA LEU A 109 4.90 -21.10 -3.94
C LEU A 109 4.10 -21.86 -2.89
N SER A 110 4.20 -23.20 -2.88
CA SER A 110 3.63 -24.01 -1.80
C SER A 110 4.48 -23.89 -0.54
N LEU A 111 3.83 -23.82 0.61
CA LEU A 111 4.50 -23.80 1.91
C LEU A 111 4.69 -25.24 2.42
N ALA A 112 5.90 -25.54 2.88
CA ALA A 112 6.24 -26.77 3.58
C ALA A 112 6.69 -26.41 5.00
N PRO A 113 5.79 -26.47 6.01
CA PRO A 113 6.15 -26.25 7.40
C PRO A 113 7.07 -27.36 7.93
N GLU A 114 8.17 -26.99 8.59
CA GLU A 114 9.13 -27.94 9.18
C GLU A 114 9.42 -27.57 10.63
N ALA A 115 9.33 -28.55 11.51
CA ALA A 115 9.69 -28.41 12.92
C ALA A 115 11.20 -28.12 13.08
N GLY A 116 11.56 -27.25 14.02
CA GLY A 116 12.95 -26.89 14.30
C GLY A 116 13.60 -25.97 13.27
N ARG A 117 12.91 -25.65 12.18
CA ARG A 117 13.40 -24.70 11.17
C ARG A 117 13.30 -23.26 11.69
N VAL A 118 14.31 -22.44 11.41
CA VAL A 118 14.35 -21.02 11.81
C VAL A 118 14.23 -20.06 10.62
N ARG A 119 14.67 -20.50 9.43
CA ARG A 119 14.73 -19.65 8.22
C ARG A 119 13.92 -20.25 7.09
N ALA A 120 13.20 -19.41 6.34
CA ALA A 120 12.57 -19.83 5.10
C ALA A 120 13.62 -20.07 4.01
N HIS A 121 13.46 -21.18 3.25
CA HIS A 121 14.33 -21.58 2.15
C HIS A 121 13.50 -22.14 1.00
N ARG A 122 13.78 -21.68 -0.24
CA ARG A 122 13.07 -22.12 -1.45
C ARG A 122 13.84 -23.23 -2.16
N ARG A 123 13.11 -24.30 -2.53
CA ARG A 123 13.54 -25.33 -3.47
C ARG A 123 12.52 -25.47 -4.58
N GLY A 124 12.85 -25.06 -5.79
CA GLY A 124 11.91 -25.06 -6.90
C GLY A 124 10.66 -24.19 -6.59
N ARG A 125 9.49 -24.81 -6.55
CA ARG A 125 8.20 -24.15 -6.22
C ARG A 125 7.77 -24.33 -4.75
N VAL A 126 8.60 -24.95 -3.92
CA VAL A 126 8.33 -25.17 -2.50
C VAL A 126 9.14 -24.20 -1.66
N LEU A 127 8.49 -23.57 -0.72
CA LEU A 127 9.10 -22.71 0.29
C LEU A 127 8.99 -23.38 1.66
N HIS A 128 10.10 -23.93 2.13
CA HIS A 128 10.23 -24.55 3.45
C HIS A 128 10.27 -23.45 4.51
N VAL A 129 9.41 -23.54 5.51
CA VAL A 129 9.22 -22.51 6.54
C VAL A 129 9.20 -23.11 7.94
N PRO A 130 9.44 -22.32 9.00
CA PRO A 130 9.18 -22.77 10.37
C PRO A 130 7.73 -23.23 10.51
N ALA A 131 7.51 -24.36 11.22
CA ALA A 131 6.15 -24.82 11.56
C ALA A 131 5.47 -23.86 12.53
N ASP A 132 6.25 -23.36 13.52
CA ASP A 132 5.79 -22.39 14.50
C ASP A 132 6.09 -20.97 14.00
N ASP A 133 5.06 -20.12 13.90
CA ASP A 133 5.13 -18.73 13.47
C ASP A 133 5.99 -18.49 12.20
N PRO A 134 5.53 -18.92 11.01
CA PRO A 134 6.28 -18.81 9.76
C PRO A 134 6.42 -17.36 9.27
N ARG A 135 5.56 -16.43 9.74
CA ARG A 135 5.44 -15.06 9.19
C ARG A 135 6.75 -14.26 9.25
N PRO A 136 7.50 -14.19 10.36
CA PRO A 136 8.77 -13.45 10.39
C PRO A 136 9.84 -14.05 9.47
N ALA A 137 9.86 -15.36 9.29
CA ALA A 137 10.78 -16.03 8.37
C ALA A 137 10.41 -15.77 6.90
N LEU A 138 9.11 -15.76 6.60
CA LEU A 138 8.57 -15.36 5.28
C LEU A 138 8.95 -13.92 4.93
N GLU A 139 8.71 -12.96 5.81
CA GLU A 139 9.05 -11.56 5.56
C GLU A 139 10.55 -11.38 5.30
N ARG A 140 11.41 -12.01 6.08
CA ARG A 140 12.86 -11.97 5.85
C ARG A 140 13.23 -12.59 4.50
N TRP A 141 12.59 -13.69 4.13
CA TRP A 141 12.81 -14.34 2.84
C TRP A 141 12.37 -13.44 1.69
N TYR A 142 11.15 -12.86 1.75
CA TYR A 142 10.63 -11.97 0.73
C TYR A 142 11.49 -10.72 0.53
N ARG A 143 12.05 -10.16 1.60
CA ARG A 143 12.99 -9.03 1.49
C ARG A 143 14.26 -9.40 0.73
N ARG A 144 14.80 -10.61 0.94
CA ARG A 144 15.94 -11.11 0.18
C ARG A 144 15.56 -11.42 -1.28
N ALA A 145 14.43 -12.08 -1.48
CA ALA A 145 13.91 -12.37 -2.81
C ALA A 145 13.65 -11.08 -3.61
N ALA A 146 13.03 -10.06 -2.97
CA ALA A 146 12.84 -8.76 -3.62
C ALA A 146 14.16 -8.13 -4.07
N ARG A 147 15.22 -8.22 -3.27
CA ARG A 147 16.53 -7.72 -3.69
C ARG A 147 17.09 -8.51 -4.86
N ALA A 148 16.97 -9.84 -4.82
CA ALA A 148 17.48 -10.72 -5.89
C ALA A 148 16.74 -10.50 -7.22
N GLU A 149 15.45 -10.18 -7.17
CA GLU A 149 14.65 -9.90 -8.35
C GLU A 149 14.81 -8.46 -8.88
N ILE A 150 14.90 -7.49 -7.99
CA ILE A 150 14.96 -6.07 -8.37
C ILE A 150 16.34 -5.66 -8.84
N ALA A 151 17.43 -6.14 -8.20
CA ALA A 151 18.78 -5.68 -8.52
C ALA A 151 19.15 -5.92 -10.00
N PRO A 152 19.05 -7.13 -10.57
CA PRO A 152 19.42 -7.35 -11.96
C PRO A 152 18.53 -6.59 -12.95
N ARG A 153 17.23 -6.42 -12.64
CA ARG A 153 16.33 -5.61 -13.47
C ARG A 153 16.67 -4.13 -13.42
N LEU A 154 17.05 -3.63 -12.25
CA LEU A 154 17.49 -2.25 -12.09
C LEU A 154 18.83 -2.01 -12.81
N ASP A 155 19.77 -2.94 -12.69
CA ASP A 155 21.08 -2.87 -13.37
C ASP A 155 20.88 -2.81 -14.90
N ALA A 156 19.99 -3.63 -15.44
CA ALA A 156 19.65 -3.60 -16.87
C ALA A 156 18.96 -2.28 -17.26
N ALA A 157 18.02 -1.79 -16.46
CA ALA A 157 17.31 -0.55 -16.75
C ALA A 157 18.25 0.66 -16.74
N VAL A 158 19.12 0.79 -15.75
CA VAL A 158 20.05 1.93 -15.68
C VAL A 158 21.13 1.86 -16.76
N ALA A 159 21.58 0.66 -17.15
CA ALA A 159 22.50 0.46 -18.27
C ALA A 159 21.86 0.94 -19.59
N ALA A 160 20.61 0.56 -19.87
CA ALA A 160 19.87 1.00 -21.04
C ALA A 160 19.63 2.52 -21.09
N LEU A 161 19.60 3.19 -19.93
CA LEU A 161 19.47 4.64 -19.81
C LEU A 161 20.84 5.36 -19.82
N GLY A 162 21.97 4.64 -19.87
CA GLY A 162 23.31 5.22 -19.73
C GLY A 162 23.53 5.90 -18.37
N LYS A 163 22.90 5.38 -17.31
CA LYS A 163 22.93 5.94 -15.95
C LYS A 163 23.47 4.93 -14.94
N ARG A 164 23.69 5.40 -13.72
CA ARG A 164 24.06 4.56 -12.58
C ARG A 164 23.27 5.03 -11.35
N TYR A 165 22.91 4.10 -10.48
CA TYR A 165 22.38 4.43 -9.15
C TYR A 165 23.49 4.34 -8.10
N THR A 166 23.35 5.06 -7.00
CA THR A 166 24.36 5.10 -5.92
C THR A 166 24.12 4.04 -4.86
N LYS A 167 22.85 3.68 -4.63
CA LYS A 167 22.46 2.74 -3.59
C LYS A 167 21.11 2.10 -3.91
N LEU A 168 20.99 0.80 -3.68
CA LEU A 168 19.70 0.06 -3.69
C LEU A 168 19.33 -0.34 -2.26
N THR A 169 18.12 0.00 -1.83
CA THR A 169 17.57 -0.39 -0.52
C THR A 169 16.20 -1.05 -0.69
N ILE A 170 15.99 -2.20 -0.07
CA ILE A 170 14.68 -2.84 0.02
C ILE A 170 14.03 -2.40 1.34
N ARG A 171 12.82 -1.87 1.26
CA ARG A 171 12.09 -1.29 2.40
C ARG A 171 10.67 -1.84 2.50
N GLU A 172 10.03 -1.51 3.60
CA GLU A 172 8.60 -1.66 3.80
C GLU A 172 7.96 -0.28 3.90
N GLN A 173 7.66 0.30 2.75
CA GLN A 173 7.04 1.62 2.67
C GLN A 173 5.53 1.47 2.51
N ARG A 174 4.75 2.16 3.35
CA ARG A 174 3.28 2.05 3.30
C ARG A 174 2.63 2.89 2.20
N THR A 175 3.34 3.88 1.66
CA THR A 175 2.79 4.88 0.73
C THR A 175 3.44 4.90 -0.63
N ARG A 176 4.50 4.10 -0.83
CA ARG A 176 5.29 4.10 -2.07
C ARG A 176 5.74 2.70 -2.41
N TRP A 177 5.80 2.40 -3.70
CA TRP A 177 6.35 1.16 -4.23
C TRP A 177 7.83 1.28 -4.54
N GLY A 178 8.27 2.48 -4.93
CA GLY A 178 9.64 2.81 -5.15
C GLY A 178 9.92 4.28 -4.84
N SER A 179 11.18 4.68 -4.90
CA SER A 179 11.62 6.07 -4.92
C SER A 179 13.05 6.18 -5.43
N CYS A 180 13.33 7.21 -6.22
CA CYS A 180 14.65 7.65 -6.61
C CYS A 180 14.92 9.04 -6.00
N SER A 181 16.08 9.23 -5.36
CA SER A 181 16.51 10.54 -4.89
C SER A 181 17.31 11.27 -5.97
N THR A 182 17.50 12.58 -5.79
CA THR A 182 18.37 13.39 -6.66
C THR A 182 19.84 12.95 -6.64
N THR A 183 20.26 12.22 -5.60
CA THR A 183 21.59 11.64 -5.50
C THR A 183 21.70 10.24 -6.13
N GLY A 184 20.61 9.74 -6.78
CA GLY A 184 20.58 8.41 -7.38
C GLY A 184 20.39 7.26 -6.38
N ALA A 185 20.06 7.54 -5.10
CA ALA A 185 19.73 6.48 -4.16
C ALA A 185 18.31 5.99 -4.39
N MET A 186 18.18 4.68 -4.60
CA MET A 186 16.91 4.02 -4.90
C MET A 186 16.41 3.17 -3.75
N SER A 187 15.10 3.16 -3.54
CA SER A 187 14.49 2.21 -2.63
C SER A 187 13.23 1.61 -3.23
N PHE A 188 12.98 0.33 -2.94
CA PHE A 188 11.81 -0.42 -3.41
C PHE A 188 11.14 -1.15 -2.25
N ASN A 189 9.82 -1.26 -2.34
CA ASN A 189 9.04 -2.04 -1.41
C ASN A 189 9.19 -3.53 -1.71
N TRP A 190 9.53 -4.33 -0.70
CA TRP A 190 9.68 -5.77 -0.86
C TRP A 190 8.40 -6.46 -1.36
N ARG A 191 7.22 -5.88 -1.07
CA ARG A 191 5.93 -6.43 -1.49
C ARG A 191 5.72 -6.44 -3.00
N LEU A 192 6.59 -5.79 -3.77
CA LEU A 192 6.53 -5.84 -5.23
C LEU A 192 6.67 -7.26 -5.78
N VAL A 193 7.37 -8.17 -5.09
CA VAL A 193 7.47 -9.58 -5.53
C VAL A 193 6.19 -10.40 -5.29
N LEU A 194 5.20 -9.83 -4.58
CA LEU A 194 3.85 -10.40 -4.48
C LEU A 194 2.98 -10.08 -5.71
N ALA A 195 3.38 -9.07 -6.49
CA ALA A 195 2.71 -8.66 -7.72
C ALA A 195 3.15 -9.53 -8.92
N PRO A 196 2.41 -9.50 -10.03
CA PRO A 196 2.88 -10.03 -11.30
C PRO A 196 4.22 -9.41 -11.72
N GLU A 197 5.09 -10.20 -12.34
CA GLU A 197 6.41 -9.78 -12.79
C GLU A 197 6.40 -8.49 -13.62
N PRO A 198 5.49 -8.30 -14.63
CA PRO A 198 5.45 -7.06 -15.40
C PRO A 198 5.14 -5.82 -14.57
N VAL A 199 4.43 -5.97 -13.44
CA VAL A 199 4.12 -4.87 -12.51
C VAL A 199 5.35 -4.48 -11.71
N LEU A 200 6.13 -5.47 -11.22
CA LEU A 200 7.42 -5.22 -10.56
C LEU A 200 8.36 -4.50 -11.53
N ASP A 201 8.47 -5.00 -12.76
CA ASP A 201 9.33 -4.46 -13.80
C ASP A 201 8.95 -3.01 -14.16
N TYR A 202 7.64 -2.73 -14.27
CA TYR A 202 7.13 -1.37 -14.44
C TYR A 202 7.65 -0.42 -13.33
N VAL A 203 7.59 -0.82 -12.07
CA VAL A 203 8.04 0.03 -10.95
C VAL A 203 9.56 0.23 -11.01
N VAL A 204 10.33 -0.80 -11.34
CA VAL A 204 11.78 -0.68 -11.49
C VAL A 204 12.14 0.34 -12.57
N TRP A 205 11.50 0.27 -13.74
CA TRP A 205 11.72 1.23 -14.83
C TRP A 205 11.24 2.64 -14.49
N HIS A 206 10.11 2.75 -13.77
CA HIS A 206 9.61 4.05 -13.30
C HIS A 206 10.66 4.77 -12.45
N GLU A 207 11.25 4.07 -11.48
CA GLU A 207 12.28 4.65 -10.62
C GLU A 207 13.59 4.89 -11.38
N ALA A 208 13.96 4.01 -12.30
CA ALA A 208 15.16 4.20 -13.14
C ALA A 208 15.03 5.44 -14.03
N CYS A 209 13.86 5.69 -14.62
CA CYS A 209 13.60 6.88 -15.43
C CYS A 209 13.79 8.20 -14.66
N HIS A 210 13.61 8.17 -13.33
CA HIS A 210 13.88 9.35 -12.48
C HIS A 210 15.38 9.74 -12.44
N LEU A 211 16.31 8.87 -12.82
CA LEU A 211 17.72 9.27 -13.00
C LEU A 211 17.93 10.19 -14.23
N VAL A 212 16.95 10.27 -15.12
CA VAL A 212 17.00 11.12 -16.32
C VAL A 212 16.06 12.31 -16.19
N VAL A 213 14.84 12.06 -15.67
CA VAL A 213 13.80 13.08 -15.51
C VAL A 213 13.17 12.94 -14.12
N MET A 214 13.45 13.88 -13.22
CA MET A 214 13.02 13.80 -11.80
C MET A 214 11.53 14.06 -11.58
N ASP A 215 10.88 14.77 -12.47
CA ASP A 215 9.45 15.07 -12.41
C ASP A 215 8.63 14.10 -13.26
N HIS A 216 7.32 14.11 -13.10
CA HIS A 216 6.39 13.32 -13.91
C HIS A 216 5.82 14.13 -15.09
N SER A 217 6.67 14.92 -15.78
CA SER A 217 6.32 15.67 -16.97
C SER A 217 6.02 14.74 -18.16
N LYS A 218 5.56 15.32 -19.27
CA LYS A 218 5.36 14.60 -20.54
C LYS A 218 6.64 13.89 -21.00
N ARG A 219 7.81 14.49 -20.75
CA ARG A 219 9.12 13.93 -21.06
C ARG A 219 9.38 12.63 -20.26
N PHE A 220 9.04 12.60 -18.99
CA PHE A 220 9.15 11.39 -18.15
C PHE A 220 8.30 10.25 -18.71
N TRP A 221 7.03 10.53 -18.96
CA TRP A 221 6.11 9.50 -19.46
C TRP A 221 6.48 8.99 -20.87
N ALA A 222 6.99 9.85 -21.73
CA ALA A 222 7.49 9.46 -23.05
C ALA A 222 8.75 8.56 -22.93
N LEU A 223 9.65 8.87 -21.99
CA LEU A 223 10.81 8.05 -21.71
C LEU A 223 10.39 6.67 -21.20
N LEU A 224 9.49 6.61 -20.24
CA LEU A 224 8.99 5.34 -19.68
C LEU A 224 8.27 4.51 -20.76
N GLU A 225 7.39 5.14 -21.57
CA GLU A 225 6.68 4.44 -22.66
C GLU A 225 7.63 3.83 -23.69
N ARG A 226 8.74 4.52 -24.01
CA ARG A 226 9.78 3.99 -24.93
C ARG A 226 10.38 2.68 -24.42
N HIS A 227 10.63 2.56 -23.13
CA HIS A 227 11.29 1.39 -22.55
C HIS A 227 10.30 0.34 -22.04
N ARG A 228 9.08 0.75 -21.73
CA ARG A 228 7.98 -0.10 -21.25
C ARG A 228 6.66 0.27 -21.92
N PRO A 229 6.50 -0.10 -23.19
CA PRO A 229 5.24 0.10 -23.90
C PRO A 229 4.09 -0.54 -23.11
N GLY A 230 2.95 0.16 -23.00
CA GLY A 230 1.81 -0.33 -22.25
C GLY A 230 1.94 -0.25 -20.72
N TYR A 231 2.92 0.47 -20.17
CA TYR A 231 3.10 0.64 -18.71
C TYR A 231 1.83 1.07 -17.97
N ARG A 232 0.89 1.73 -18.65
CA ARG A 232 -0.39 2.20 -18.06
C ARG A 232 -1.26 1.06 -17.55
N GLU A 233 -1.17 -0.13 -18.16
CA GLU A 233 -1.87 -1.31 -17.68
C GLU A 233 -1.32 -1.75 -16.31
N HIS A 234 0.00 -1.84 -16.17
CA HIS A 234 0.67 -2.20 -14.92
C HIS A 234 0.46 -1.15 -13.82
N GLN A 235 0.44 0.14 -14.21
CA GLN A 235 0.09 1.22 -13.30
C GLN A 235 -1.36 1.10 -12.79
N ARG A 236 -2.32 0.80 -13.68
CA ARG A 236 -3.72 0.57 -13.30
C ARG A 236 -3.86 -0.63 -12.40
N TRP A 237 -3.17 -1.73 -12.74
CA TRP A 237 -3.16 -2.94 -11.93
C TRP A 237 -2.67 -2.65 -10.51
N LEU A 238 -1.55 -1.95 -10.37
CA LEU A 238 -0.96 -1.61 -9.07
C LEU A 238 -1.85 -0.67 -8.25
N ARG A 239 -2.54 0.26 -8.90
CA ARG A 239 -3.53 1.13 -8.23
C ARG A 239 -4.72 0.34 -7.70
N ALA A 240 -5.20 -0.64 -8.46
CA ALA A 240 -6.37 -1.43 -8.10
C ALA A 240 -6.06 -2.50 -7.03
N ASN A 241 -4.87 -3.08 -7.04
CA ASN A 241 -4.53 -4.27 -6.26
C ASN A 241 -3.44 -4.04 -5.21
N GLY A 242 -2.66 -2.98 -5.33
CA GLY A 242 -1.47 -2.76 -4.50
C GLY A 242 -1.74 -2.78 -2.99
N THR A 243 -2.88 -2.27 -2.54
CA THR A 243 -3.26 -2.31 -1.12
C THR A 243 -3.52 -3.72 -0.58
N ALA A 244 -3.75 -4.69 -1.45
CA ALA A 244 -3.97 -6.08 -1.08
C ALA A 244 -2.69 -6.96 -1.22
N LEU A 245 -1.56 -6.39 -1.60
CA LEU A 245 -0.27 -7.07 -1.63
C LEU A 245 0.28 -7.25 -0.21
N VAL A 246 -0.25 -8.24 0.47
CA VAL A 246 0.11 -8.61 1.84
C VAL A 246 0.37 -10.11 1.90
N LEU A 247 1.14 -10.56 2.88
CA LEU A 247 1.29 -11.99 3.14
C LEU A 247 0.00 -12.53 3.77
N PRO A 248 -0.41 -13.75 3.40
CA PRO A 248 -1.53 -14.43 4.01
C PRO A 248 -1.33 -14.74 5.49
#